data_3f59f45ecf8e4daf7e262c1933983aa5
#
_entry.id   3f59f45ecf8e4daf7e262c1933983aa5
#
_cell.length_a   1.000
_cell.length_b   1.000
_cell.length_c   1.000
_cell.angle_alpha   90.00
_cell.angle_beta   90.00
_cell.angle_gamma   90.00
#
_symmetry.space_group_name_H-M   'P 1'
#
loop_
_entity.id
_entity.type
_entity.pdbx_description
1 polymer ?
#
loop_
_entity_poly.entity_id
_entity_poly.type
_entity_poly.pdbx_seq_one_letter_code
_entity_poly.pdbx_strand_id
1 'polypeptide(L)'
;MAKSKIYVVYVGRQPGLYETWDECRAEVEGYPGARYKSFYSKEEAVMSMRESDASASMALRQIARHLQEDTPEVVAPRTKKASPSVYPPDVILNSLAVDAGCMGNPGIMEYRGVYVQTGQEVFKVGPYHDGTNNIGEFLAIVHGLALLKQKGSNIPIYSD
;
A
#
# COMPACT_ATOMS: atom_id res chain seq x y z
N MET A 1 15.82 39.25 -3.27
CA MET A 1 14.92 38.62 -4.25
C MET A 1 14.22 37.46 -3.55
N ALA A 2 12.88 37.45 -3.51
CA ALA A 2 12.14 36.36 -2.91
C ALA A 2 12.34 35.12 -3.79
N LYS A 3 12.84 34.03 -3.19
CA LYS A 3 12.94 32.73 -3.89
C LYS A 3 11.52 32.22 -4.17
N SER A 4 11.17 32.09 -5.44
CA SER A 4 9.90 31.46 -5.84
C SER A 4 9.87 30.02 -5.38
N LYS A 5 8.73 29.58 -4.82
CA LYS A 5 8.50 28.19 -4.45
C LYS A 5 7.97 27.43 -5.67
N ILE A 6 8.38 26.17 -5.78
CA ILE A 6 7.83 25.20 -6.72
C ILE A 6 7.07 24.16 -5.89
N TYR A 7 5.90 23.81 -6.36
CA TYR A 7 5.01 22.85 -5.70
C TYR A 7 4.98 21.55 -6.47
N VAL A 8 5.10 20.43 -5.76
CA VAL A 8 4.96 19.09 -6.33
C VAL A 8 3.65 18.52 -5.81
N VAL A 9 2.76 18.16 -6.72
CA VAL A 9 1.55 17.40 -6.41
C VAL A 9 1.84 15.93 -6.70
N TYR A 10 1.91 15.12 -5.67
CA TYR A 10 2.08 13.67 -5.77
C TYR A 10 0.76 12.96 -5.99
N VAL A 11 -0.29 13.44 -5.28
CA VAL A 11 -1.64 12.91 -5.35
C VAL A 11 -2.60 14.10 -5.43
N GLY A 12 -3.38 14.18 -6.48
CA GLY A 12 -4.30 15.25 -6.80
C GLY A 12 -5.03 14.95 -8.11
N ARG A 13 -5.78 15.91 -8.64
CA ARG A 13 -6.45 15.75 -9.93
C ARG A 13 -5.45 15.52 -11.07
N GLN A 14 -4.37 16.31 -11.06
CA GLN A 14 -3.22 16.10 -11.95
C GLN A 14 -1.93 16.13 -11.13
N PRO A 15 -1.25 14.98 -10.92
CA PRO A 15 0.10 14.97 -10.36
C PRO A 15 1.09 15.69 -11.26
N GLY A 16 1.96 16.53 -10.68
CA GLY A 16 2.89 17.32 -11.48
C GLY A 16 3.64 18.38 -10.69
N LEU A 17 4.40 19.20 -11.42
CA LEU A 17 5.15 20.34 -10.91
C LEU A 17 4.40 21.63 -11.25
N TYR A 18 4.24 22.50 -10.25
CA TYR A 18 3.50 23.74 -10.35
C TYR A 18 4.37 24.92 -9.87
N GLU A 19 4.37 26.01 -10.59
CA GLU A 19 5.21 27.17 -10.26
C GLU A 19 4.51 28.13 -9.30
N THR A 20 3.18 28.04 -9.20
CA THR A 20 2.38 28.89 -8.31
C THR A 20 1.54 28.07 -7.33
N TRP A 21 1.23 28.71 -6.19
CA TRP A 21 0.32 28.08 -5.21
C TRP A 21 -1.10 27.93 -5.76
N ASP A 22 -1.56 28.89 -6.57
CA ASP A 22 -2.92 28.85 -7.10
C ASP A 22 -3.15 27.66 -8.03
N GLU A 23 -2.16 27.34 -8.88
CA GLU A 23 -2.18 26.15 -9.72
C GLU A 23 -2.17 24.86 -8.88
N CYS A 24 -1.25 24.76 -7.93
CA CYS A 24 -1.18 23.60 -7.02
C CYS A 24 -2.48 23.41 -6.25
N ARG A 25 -3.05 24.50 -5.73
CA ARG A 25 -4.30 24.52 -4.98
C ARG A 25 -5.46 23.97 -5.80
N ALA A 26 -5.58 24.35 -7.05
CA ALA A 26 -6.62 23.86 -7.95
C ALA A 26 -6.61 22.33 -8.08
N GLU A 27 -5.42 21.72 -7.99
CA GLU A 27 -5.26 20.28 -8.10
C GLU A 27 -5.50 19.50 -6.81
N VAL A 28 -5.32 20.15 -5.65
CA VAL A 28 -5.37 19.46 -4.36
C VAL A 28 -6.59 19.82 -3.52
N GLU A 29 -7.17 21.01 -3.72
CA GLU A 29 -8.31 21.48 -2.92
C GLU A 29 -9.56 20.60 -3.16
N GLY A 30 -10.09 20.02 -2.08
CA GLY A 30 -11.23 19.12 -2.10
C GLY A 30 -10.94 17.74 -2.75
N TYR A 31 -9.69 17.42 -3.06
CA TYR A 31 -9.33 16.10 -3.55
C TYR A 31 -9.02 15.16 -2.38
N PRO A 32 -9.74 14.03 -2.21
CA PRO A 32 -9.52 13.11 -1.10
C PRO A 32 -8.11 12.51 -1.15
N GLY A 33 -7.37 12.61 -0.04
CA GLY A 33 -6.01 12.06 0.05
C GLY A 33 -4.94 12.85 -0.72
N ALA A 34 -5.21 14.12 -1.08
CA ALA A 34 -4.27 14.97 -1.77
C ALA A 34 -2.92 15.07 -1.02
N ARG A 35 -1.81 14.93 -1.76
CA ARG A 35 -0.44 15.03 -1.23
C ARG A 35 0.37 15.97 -2.09
N TYR A 36 0.93 16.97 -1.47
CA TYR A 36 1.79 17.96 -2.13
C TYR A 36 2.90 18.46 -1.19
N LYS A 37 3.96 19.02 -1.77
CA LYS A 37 5.07 19.61 -1.03
C LYS A 37 5.66 20.78 -1.83
N SER A 38 6.14 21.81 -1.12
CA SER A 38 6.83 22.94 -1.75
C SER A 38 8.34 22.83 -1.59
N PHE A 39 9.06 23.26 -2.62
CA PHE A 39 10.52 23.29 -2.71
C PHE A 39 10.97 24.68 -3.14
N TYR A 40 12.24 25.03 -2.83
CA TYR A 40 12.87 26.27 -3.29
C TYR A 40 13.81 26.06 -4.49
N SER A 41 14.01 24.80 -4.89
CA SER A 41 14.80 24.41 -6.05
C SER A 41 13.99 23.49 -6.96
N LYS A 42 14.11 23.72 -8.28
CA LYS A 42 13.46 22.88 -9.30
C LYS A 42 14.06 21.47 -9.33
N GLU A 43 15.36 21.40 -9.09
CA GLU A 43 16.10 20.14 -9.03
C GLU A 43 15.59 19.26 -7.89
N GLU A 44 15.42 19.84 -6.68
CA GLU A 44 14.88 19.12 -5.51
C GLU A 44 13.43 18.67 -5.76
N ALA A 45 12.60 19.50 -6.38
CA ALA A 45 11.22 19.18 -6.72
C ALA A 45 11.14 17.99 -7.71
N VAL A 46 11.98 18.01 -8.76
CA VAL A 46 12.05 16.92 -9.74
C VAL A 46 12.56 15.62 -9.13
N MET A 47 13.61 15.70 -8.30
CA MET A 47 14.13 14.52 -7.59
C MET A 47 13.09 13.90 -6.67
N SER A 48 12.39 14.71 -5.89
CA SER A 48 11.34 14.26 -4.99
C SER A 48 10.17 13.59 -5.71
N MET A 49 9.81 14.08 -6.91
CA MET A 49 8.79 13.44 -7.74
C MET A 49 9.27 12.09 -8.27
N ARG A 50 10.51 12.00 -8.76
CA ARG A 50 11.12 10.74 -9.25
C ARG A 50 11.25 9.69 -8.14
N GLU A 51 11.60 10.09 -6.92
CA GLU A 51 11.69 9.19 -5.76
C GLU A 51 10.33 8.61 -5.40
N SER A 52 9.26 9.42 -5.48
CA SER A 52 7.89 8.95 -5.27
C SER A 52 7.47 7.91 -6.32
N ASP A 53 7.77 8.15 -7.60
CA ASP A 53 7.48 7.20 -8.69
C ASP A 53 8.34 5.93 -8.57
N ALA A 54 9.62 6.07 -8.20
CA ALA A 54 10.52 4.95 -8.00
C ALA A 54 10.06 4.05 -6.84
N SER A 55 9.57 4.63 -5.74
CA SER A 55 9.06 3.89 -4.59
C SER A 55 7.84 3.04 -4.94
N ALA A 56 6.87 3.59 -5.68
CA ALA A 56 5.71 2.84 -6.17
C ALA A 56 6.12 1.70 -7.13
N SER A 57 7.06 1.98 -8.04
CA SER A 57 7.62 1.01 -8.98
C SER A 57 8.36 -0.13 -8.27
N MET A 58 9.13 0.20 -7.22
CA MET A 58 9.84 -0.81 -6.42
C MET A 58 8.86 -1.71 -5.65
N ALA A 59 7.81 -1.12 -5.07
CA ALA A 59 6.77 -1.87 -4.38
C ALA A 59 6.08 -2.89 -5.30
N LEU A 60 5.69 -2.46 -6.51
CA LEU A 60 5.09 -3.36 -7.50
C LEU A 60 6.05 -4.47 -7.96
N ARG A 61 7.34 -4.15 -8.14
CA ARG A 61 8.37 -5.15 -8.48
C ARG A 61 8.58 -6.16 -7.35
N GLN A 62 8.51 -5.74 -6.08
CA GLN A 62 8.61 -6.66 -4.94
C GLN A 62 7.39 -7.57 -4.86
N ILE A 63 6.17 -7.05 -5.08
CA ILE A 63 4.98 -7.89 -5.18
C ILE A 63 5.16 -8.95 -6.27
N ALA A 64 5.61 -8.54 -7.47
CA ALA A 64 5.84 -9.46 -8.58
C ALA A 64 6.90 -10.53 -8.23
N ARG A 65 7.95 -10.17 -7.49
CA ARG A 65 8.96 -11.12 -7.02
C ARG A 65 8.38 -12.12 -6.03
N HIS A 66 7.64 -11.66 -5.01
CA HIS A 66 6.98 -12.55 -4.04
C HIS A 66 5.98 -13.51 -4.69
N LEU A 67 5.33 -13.09 -5.78
CA LEU A 67 4.44 -13.97 -6.54
C LEU A 67 5.21 -15.01 -7.38
N GLN A 68 6.49 -14.80 -7.65
CA GLN A 68 7.36 -15.75 -8.38
C GLN A 68 8.12 -16.70 -7.45
N GLU A 69 8.44 -16.24 -6.23
CA GLU A 69 8.99 -17.10 -5.18
C GLU A 69 7.86 -18.02 -4.72
N ASP A 70 8.14 -19.32 -4.61
CA ASP A 70 7.18 -20.32 -4.13
C ASP A 70 6.65 -19.89 -2.75
N THR A 71 5.55 -19.12 -2.75
CA THR A 71 4.80 -18.88 -1.54
C THR A 71 4.36 -20.24 -1.00
N PRO A 72 4.54 -20.52 0.30
CA PRO A 72 4.11 -21.78 0.87
C PRO A 72 2.67 -22.03 0.42
N GLU A 73 2.46 -23.20 -0.14
CA GLU A 73 1.14 -23.67 -0.56
C GLU A 73 0.14 -23.26 0.54
N VAL A 74 -0.91 -22.52 0.16
CA VAL A 74 -2.06 -22.32 1.06
C VAL A 74 -2.71 -23.68 1.16
N VAL A 75 -2.04 -24.58 1.90
CA VAL A 75 -2.51 -25.93 2.17
C VAL A 75 -3.77 -25.75 2.99
N ALA A 76 -4.85 -26.30 2.48
CA ALA A 76 -6.04 -26.55 3.26
C ALA A 76 -5.60 -27.17 4.60
N PRO A 77 -6.06 -26.67 5.74
CA PRO A 77 -5.40 -26.79 7.03
C PRO A 77 -5.16 -28.23 7.43
N ARG A 78 -3.91 -28.57 7.70
CA ARG A 78 -3.65 -29.67 8.63
C ARG A 78 -4.27 -29.23 9.96
N THR A 79 -5.34 -29.90 10.33
CA THR A 79 -6.14 -29.65 11.53
C THR A 79 -5.28 -29.59 12.79
N LYS A 80 -4.78 -28.41 13.13
CA LYS A 80 -4.57 -28.07 14.54
C LYS A 80 -5.96 -27.71 15.08
N LYS A 81 -6.43 -28.43 16.12
CA LYS A 81 -7.69 -28.13 16.80
C LYS A 81 -7.80 -26.63 16.99
N ALA A 82 -8.78 -26.03 16.31
CA ALA A 82 -9.09 -24.62 16.44
C ALA A 82 -9.38 -24.35 17.92
N SER A 83 -8.64 -23.41 18.51
CA SER A 83 -9.09 -22.74 19.72
C SER A 83 -10.47 -22.16 19.46
N PRO A 84 -11.40 -22.10 20.45
CA PRO A 84 -12.74 -21.58 20.25
C PRO A 84 -12.62 -20.21 19.55
N SER A 85 -13.34 -20.05 18.45
CA SER A 85 -13.21 -18.89 17.56
C SER A 85 -13.47 -17.59 18.32
N VAL A 86 -12.46 -16.75 18.40
CA VAL A 86 -12.53 -15.39 18.94
C VAL A 86 -13.29 -14.46 17.97
N TYR A 87 -13.68 -14.97 16.82
CA TYR A 87 -14.31 -14.20 15.75
C TYR A 87 -15.83 -14.10 15.91
N PRO A 88 -16.44 -12.96 15.53
CA PRO A 88 -17.89 -12.84 15.41
C PRO A 88 -18.49 -13.92 14.50
N PRO A 89 -19.76 -14.33 14.74
CA PRO A 89 -20.37 -15.47 14.05
C PRO A 89 -20.60 -15.26 12.54
N ASP A 90 -20.52 -14.02 12.07
CA ASP A 90 -20.69 -13.60 10.68
C ASP A 90 -19.39 -13.56 9.88
N VAL A 91 -18.23 -13.83 10.53
CA VAL A 91 -16.95 -13.86 9.84
C VAL A 91 -16.79 -15.12 9.00
N ILE A 92 -16.50 -14.96 7.73
CA ILE A 92 -16.14 -16.06 6.84
C ILE A 92 -14.72 -16.50 7.16
N LEU A 93 -14.55 -17.64 7.85
CA LEU A 93 -13.23 -18.13 8.25
C LEU A 93 -12.34 -18.51 7.05
N ASN A 94 -12.94 -19.07 5.99
CA ASN A 94 -12.22 -19.37 4.74
C ASN A 94 -12.04 -18.08 3.92
N SER A 95 -11.15 -17.23 4.39
CA SER A 95 -10.88 -15.90 3.83
C SER A 95 -9.43 -15.48 4.08
N LEU A 96 -9.01 -14.47 3.35
CA LEU A 96 -7.73 -13.79 3.52
C LEU A 96 -7.99 -12.41 4.14
N ALA A 97 -7.40 -12.14 5.30
CA ALA A 97 -7.36 -10.80 5.87
C ALA A 97 -6.05 -10.12 5.47
N VAL A 98 -6.14 -8.89 4.99
CA VAL A 98 -4.98 -8.08 4.64
C VAL A 98 -4.98 -6.78 5.43
N ASP A 99 -3.80 -6.32 5.81
CA ASP A 99 -3.62 -5.17 6.68
C ASP A 99 -2.28 -4.51 6.43
N ALA A 100 -2.17 -3.22 6.73
CA ALA A 100 -0.94 -2.48 6.67
C ALA A 100 -0.68 -1.70 7.95
N GLY A 101 0.61 -1.48 8.24
CA GLY A 101 1.05 -0.64 9.33
C GLY A 101 2.04 0.41 8.83
N CYS A 102 1.93 1.64 9.33
CA CYS A 102 2.85 2.70 9.01
C CYS A 102 3.25 3.47 10.27
N MET A 103 4.57 3.54 10.51
CA MET A 103 5.12 4.34 11.61
C MET A 103 5.42 5.76 11.08
N GLY A 104 4.42 6.63 11.18
CA GLY A 104 4.42 7.99 10.62
C GLY A 104 3.60 8.09 9.32
N ASN A 105 3.41 9.32 8.80
CA ASN A 105 2.65 9.55 7.57
C ASN A 105 3.19 10.78 6.80
N PRO A 106 4.18 10.59 5.89
CA PRO A 106 4.86 9.36 5.50
C PRO A 106 5.79 8.79 6.58
N GLY A 107 6.09 7.48 6.50
CA GLY A 107 6.95 6.79 7.44
C GLY A 107 7.33 5.38 7.00
N ILE A 108 7.81 4.58 7.95
CA ILE A 108 8.14 3.19 7.71
C ILE A 108 6.83 2.39 7.60
N MET A 109 6.60 1.78 6.45
CA MET A 109 5.36 1.07 6.12
C MET A 109 5.65 -0.39 5.80
N GLU A 110 4.81 -1.27 6.31
CA GLU A 110 4.77 -2.70 5.95
C GLU A 110 3.32 -3.14 5.76
N TYR A 111 3.11 -4.23 5.06
CA TYR A 111 1.80 -4.84 4.92
C TYR A 111 1.88 -6.36 4.91
N ARG A 112 0.79 -7.03 5.25
CA ARG A 112 0.71 -8.49 5.36
C ARG A 112 -0.64 -9.03 4.95
N GLY A 113 -0.68 -10.33 4.68
CA GLY A 113 -1.90 -11.10 4.51
C GLY A 113 -1.91 -12.32 5.43
N VAL A 114 -3.04 -12.60 6.06
CA VAL A 114 -3.23 -13.70 7.00
C VAL A 114 -4.44 -14.52 6.58
N TYR A 115 -4.30 -15.83 6.53
CA TYR A 115 -5.43 -16.73 6.33
C TYR A 115 -6.24 -16.82 7.62
N VAL A 116 -7.49 -16.35 7.60
CA VAL A 116 -8.29 -16.12 8.82
C VAL A 116 -8.53 -17.41 9.60
N GLN A 117 -8.83 -18.50 8.92
CA GLN A 117 -9.17 -19.78 9.59
C GLN A 117 -8.04 -20.32 10.47
N THR A 118 -6.78 -20.13 10.08
CA THR A 118 -5.62 -20.68 10.80
C THR A 118 -4.78 -19.64 11.50
N GLY A 119 -4.95 -18.35 11.18
CA GLY A 119 -4.06 -17.29 11.62
C GLY A 119 -2.68 -17.33 10.95
N GLN A 120 -2.52 -18.11 9.88
CA GLN A 120 -1.24 -18.25 9.19
C GLN A 120 -0.96 -16.99 8.35
N GLU A 121 0.19 -16.38 8.56
CA GLU A 121 0.70 -15.32 7.69
C GLU A 121 1.06 -15.92 6.32
N VAL A 122 0.43 -15.40 5.28
CA VAL A 122 0.60 -15.88 3.90
C VAL A 122 1.65 -15.06 3.17
N PHE A 123 1.70 -13.77 3.45
CA PHE A 123 2.74 -12.86 3.01
C PHE A 123 2.94 -11.72 4.01
N LYS A 124 4.17 -11.22 4.08
CA LYS A 124 4.54 -9.99 4.76
C LYS A 124 5.58 -9.26 3.91
N VAL A 125 5.37 -7.99 3.65
CA VAL A 125 6.20 -7.18 2.76
C VAL A 125 6.50 -5.84 3.39
N GLY A 126 7.73 -5.43 3.34
CA GLY A 126 8.29 -4.23 3.96
C GLY A 126 9.60 -4.55 4.69
N PRO A 127 10.21 -3.60 5.38
CA PRO A 127 9.78 -2.21 5.52
C PRO A 127 10.02 -1.36 4.26
N TYR A 128 9.10 -0.47 3.96
CA TYR A 128 9.27 0.59 2.97
C TYR A 128 9.48 1.92 3.68
N HIS A 129 10.44 2.71 3.23
CA HIS A 129 10.63 4.06 3.72
C HIS A 129 9.69 5.02 2.97
N ASP A 130 9.25 6.07 3.65
CA ASP A 130 8.37 7.11 3.10
C ASP A 130 7.00 6.61 2.58
N GLY A 131 6.54 5.46 3.08
CA GLY A 131 5.20 4.94 2.84
C GLY A 131 4.11 5.69 3.60
N THR A 132 2.85 5.42 3.24
CA THR A 132 1.69 5.84 4.01
C THR A 132 0.79 4.65 4.29
N ASN A 133 -0.06 4.73 5.33
CA ASN A 133 -0.99 3.65 5.64
C ASN A 133 -1.87 3.30 4.44
N ASN A 134 -2.46 4.30 3.79
CA ASN A 134 -3.34 4.10 2.62
C ASN A 134 -2.64 3.38 1.45
N ILE A 135 -1.35 3.70 1.22
CA ILE A 135 -0.56 3.00 0.20
C ILE A 135 -0.35 1.55 0.61
N GLY A 136 -0.04 1.30 1.88
CA GLY A 136 0.13 -0.05 2.41
C GLY A 136 -1.12 -0.89 2.30
N GLU A 137 -2.28 -0.37 2.70
CA GLU A 137 -3.59 -1.02 2.58
C GLU A 137 -3.91 -1.36 1.12
N PHE A 138 -3.73 -0.41 0.21
CA PHE A 138 -3.92 -0.65 -1.22
C PHE A 138 -3.01 -1.76 -1.75
N LEU A 139 -1.72 -1.73 -1.39
CA LEU A 139 -0.76 -2.75 -1.82
C LEU A 139 -1.08 -4.12 -1.23
N ALA A 140 -1.55 -4.17 0.02
CA ALA A 140 -1.98 -5.41 0.66
C ALA A 140 -3.15 -6.07 -0.09
N ILE A 141 -4.16 -5.28 -0.49
CA ILE A 141 -5.29 -5.76 -1.30
C ILE A 141 -4.82 -6.27 -2.65
N VAL A 142 -4.01 -5.48 -3.37
CA VAL A 142 -3.49 -5.85 -4.71
C VAL A 142 -2.68 -7.15 -4.64
N HIS A 143 -1.81 -7.29 -3.63
CA HIS A 143 -1.02 -8.51 -3.41
C HIS A 143 -1.93 -9.69 -3.10
N GLY A 144 -2.90 -9.54 -2.21
CA GLY A 144 -3.87 -10.58 -1.87
C GLY A 144 -4.65 -11.06 -3.09
N LEU A 145 -5.19 -10.14 -3.91
CA LEU A 145 -5.91 -10.46 -5.14
C LEU A 145 -5.03 -11.19 -6.17
N ALA A 146 -3.78 -10.73 -6.34
CA ALA A 146 -2.83 -11.35 -7.26
C ALA A 146 -2.48 -12.78 -6.82
N LEU A 147 -2.25 -12.99 -5.51
CA LEU A 147 -1.99 -14.30 -4.93
C LEU A 147 -3.17 -15.24 -5.12
N LEU A 148 -4.40 -14.81 -4.81
CA LEU A 148 -5.60 -15.62 -4.98
C LEU A 148 -5.82 -16.00 -6.45
N LYS A 149 -5.60 -15.05 -7.36
CA LYS A 149 -5.66 -15.31 -8.81
C LYS A 149 -4.63 -16.36 -9.24
N GLN A 150 -3.39 -16.25 -8.76
CA GLN A 150 -2.32 -17.21 -9.06
C GLN A 150 -2.67 -18.62 -8.54
N LYS A 151 -3.30 -18.73 -7.38
CA LYS A 151 -3.71 -19.99 -6.76
C LYS A 151 -5.07 -20.52 -7.29
N GLY A 152 -5.72 -19.81 -8.19
CA GLY A 152 -7.05 -20.16 -8.69
C GLY A 152 -8.13 -20.16 -7.58
N SER A 153 -7.94 -19.37 -6.54
CA SER A 153 -8.82 -19.29 -5.38
C SER A 153 -9.77 -18.10 -5.49
N ASN A 154 -11.00 -18.28 -5.05
CA ASN A 154 -12.07 -17.27 -5.03
C ASN A 154 -12.55 -16.91 -3.61
N ILE A 155 -11.75 -17.21 -2.60
CA ILE A 155 -12.08 -16.84 -1.22
C ILE A 155 -12.13 -15.30 -1.06
N PRO A 156 -12.99 -14.76 -0.16
CA PRO A 156 -13.07 -13.33 0.05
C PRO A 156 -11.82 -12.77 0.72
N ILE A 157 -11.57 -11.48 0.48
CA ILE A 157 -10.55 -10.69 1.18
C ILE A 157 -11.23 -9.73 2.14
N TYR A 158 -10.75 -9.68 3.38
CA TYR A 158 -11.08 -8.65 4.36
C TYR A 158 -9.95 -7.62 4.40
N SER A 159 -10.31 -6.36 4.39
CA SER A 159 -9.45 -5.19 4.57
C SER A 159 -10.21 -4.13 5.35
N ASP A 160 -9.53 -3.23 6.00
CA ASP A 160 -10.09 -2.07 6.69
C ASP A 160 -10.65 -1.04 5.70
#